data_345e363aefe2b0aecadcba8139dfdc06
#
_entry.id   345e363aefe2b0aecadcba8139dfdc06
#
_cell.length_a   1.000
_cell.length_b   1.000
_cell.length_c   1.000
_cell.angle_alpha   90.00
_cell.angle_beta   90.00
_cell.angle_gamma   90.00
#
_symmetry.space_group_name_H-M   'P 1'
#
loop_
_entity.id
_entity.type
_entity.pdbx_description
1 polymer ?
#
loop_
_entity_poly.entity_id
_entity_poly.type
_entity_poly.pdbx_seq_one_letter_code
_entity_poly.pdbx_strand_id
1 'polypeptide(L)'
;MSSRTGQIRKFKTPELCQIEIDETIKNNNDIVPSVFARVIGMKLRKIRLEKNLTQTKVSIMLDVTFQQIQKYECGMNAIGLRNLWKFCELTDTNINTFFEDLTKYDAKLEDHREE
;
A
#
# COMPACT_ATOMS: atom_id res chain seq x y z
N MET A 1 7.18 26.09 -10.12
CA MET A 1 6.57 25.74 -9.89
C MET A 1 5.34 25.68 -9.22
N SER A 2 4.47 26.32 -9.60
CA SER A 2 3.20 26.35 -9.02
C SER A 2 2.60 25.00 -8.99
N SER A 3 2.98 24.20 -9.86
CA SER A 3 2.41 22.88 -9.87
C SER A 3 2.71 22.19 -8.57
N ARG A 4 3.68 22.68 -7.84
CA ARG A 4 3.94 22.06 -6.65
C ARG A 4 2.90 22.18 -5.67
N THR A 5 2.16 23.23 -5.70
CA THR A 5 1.09 23.41 -4.78
C THR A 5 0.08 22.31 -4.95
N GLY A 6 -0.21 21.96 -6.16
CA GLY A 6 -1.14 20.88 -6.37
C GLY A 6 -0.61 19.56 -5.87
N GLN A 7 0.70 19.42 -5.91
CA GLN A 7 1.25 18.19 -5.45
C GLN A 7 1.14 17.99 -3.97
N ILE A 8 1.19 19.06 -3.20
CA ILE A 8 1.03 18.94 -1.78
C ILE A 8 -0.31 18.32 -1.47
N ARG A 9 -1.33 18.70 -2.22
CA ARG A 9 -2.64 18.16 -1.97
C ARG A 9 -2.77 16.71 -2.35
N LYS A 10 -1.81 16.18 -3.06
CA LYS A 10 -1.89 14.79 -3.43
C LYS A 10 -1.39 13.89 -2.34
N PHE A 11 -0.81 14.44 -1.29
CA PHE A 11 -0.36 13.61 -0.20
C PHE A 11 -1.58 13.24 0.57
N LYS A 12 -2.00 12.00 0.48
CA LYS A 12 -3.22 11.57 1.12
C LYS A 12 -2.91 10.78 2.38
N THR A 13 -3.74 10.99 3.37
CA THR A 13 -3.64 10.18 4.56
C THR A 13 -4.27 8.83 4.23
N PRO A 14 -3.99 7.80 5.01
CA PRO A 14 -4.63 6.52 4.80
C PRO A 14 -6.13 6.60 4.84
N GLU A 15 -6.67 7.48 5.67
CA GLU A 15 -8.11 7.65 5.77
C GLU A 15 -8.69 8.21 4.48
N LEU A 16 -8.01 9.20 3.89
CA LEU A 16 -8.47 9.76 2.63
C LEU A 16 -8.37 8.74 1.51
N CYS A 17 -7.32 7.93 1.53
CA CYS A 17 -7.19 6.88 0.53
C CYS A 17 -8.32 5.89 0.65
N GLN A 18 -8.71 5.56 1.87
CA GLN A 18 -9.80 4.63 2.11
C GLN A 18 -11.12 5.18 1.56
N ILE A 19 -11.36 6.47 1.78
CA ILE A 19 -12.56 7.11 1.28
C ILE A 19 -12.60 7.05 -0.25
N GLU A 20 -11.48 7.34 -0.88
CA GLU A 20 -11.40 7.29 -2.32
C GLU A 20 -11.66 5.90 -2.86
N ILE A 21 -11.11 4.90 -2.20
CA ILE A 21 -11.31 3.52 -2.60
C ILE A 21 -12.77 3.13 -2.46
N ASP A 22 -13.38 3.52 -1.35
CA ASP A 22 -14.77 3.18 -1.10
C ASP A 22 -15.67 3.81 -2.15
N GLU A 23 -15.38 5.03 -2.56
CA GLU A 23 -16.18 5.70 -3.56
C GLU A 23 -16.00 5.04 -4.91
N THR A 24 -14.79 4.58 -5.21
CA THR A 24 -14.54 3.88 -6.47
C THR A 24 -15.34 2.61 -6.53
N ILE A 25 -15.40 1.87 -5.43
CA ILE A 25 -16.17 0.65 -5.38
C ILE A 25 -17.64 0.94 -5.63
N LYS A 26 -18.13 2.05 -5.06
CA LYS A 26 -19.51 2.39 -5.20
C LYS A 26 -19.86 2.80 -6.62
N ASN A 27 -18.97 3.55 -7.26
CA ASN A 27 -19.27 4.15 -8.55
C ASN A 27 -18.80 3.39 -9.75
N ASN A 28 -17.77 2.57 -9.60
CA ASN A 28 -17.22 1.88 -10.76
C ASN A 28 -16.54 0.60 -10.31
N ASN A 29 -17.24 -0.49 -10.45
CA ASN A 29 -16.72 -1.76 -10.00
C ASN A 29 -15.54 -2.28 -10.79
N ASP A 30 -15.25 -1.67 -11.92
CA ASP A 30 -14.15 -2.15 -12.73
C ASP A 30 -12.78 -1.74 -12.22
N ILE A 31 -12.72 -0.73 -11.34
CA ILE A 31 -11.44 -0.23 -10.88
C ILE A 31 -11.40 -0.29 -9.37
N VAL A 32 -11.53 -1.47 -8.85
CA VAL A 32 -11.56 -1.64 -7.41
C VAL A 32 -10.21 -2.16 -6.94
N PRO A 33 -9.50 -1.39 -6.12
CA PRO A 33 -8.25 -1.90 -5.55
C PRO A 33 -8.58 -3.10 -4.69
N SER A 34 -7.76 -4.13 -4.78
CA SER A 34 -8.01 -5.34 -4.02
C SER A 34 -7.80 -5.11 -2.53
N VAL A 35 -8.51 -5.89 -1.74
CA VAL A 35 -8.30 -5.85 -0.30
C VAL A 35 -6.85 -6.21 0.00
N PHE A 36 -6.31 -7.14 -0.76
CA PHE A 36 -4.92 -7.54 -0.61
C PHE A 36 -3.99 -6.32 -0.73
N ALA A 37 -4.15 -5.53 -1.78
CA ALA A 37 -3.28 -4.37 -2.00
C ALA A 37 -3.41 -3.36 -0.87
N ARG A 38 -4.62 -3.17 -0.35
CA ARG A 38 -4.82 -2.23 0.74
C ARG A 38 -4.16 -2.69 2.03
N VAL A 39 -4.29 -3.97 2.34
CA VAL A 39 -3.70 -4.50 3.57
C VAL A 39 -2.18 -4.43 3.49
N ILE A 40 -1.62 -4.81 2.36
CA ILE A 40 -0.17 -4.75 2.18
C ILE A 40 0.30 -3.30 2.27
N GLY A 41 -0.43 -2.38 1.67
CA GLY A 41 -0.07 -0.96 1.71
C GLY A 41 -0.10 -0.39 3.11
N MET A 42 -1.10 -0.77 3.89
CA MET A 42 -1.20 -0.31 5.28
C MET A 42 -0.03 -0.82 6.10
N LYS A 43 0.37 -2.05 5.88
CA LYS A 43 1.50 -2.61 6.60
C LYS A 43 2.81 -1.95 6.17
N LEU A 44 2.93 -1.65 4.89
CA LEU A 44 4.10 -0.96 4.38
C LEU A 44 4.25 0.39 5.09
N ARG A 45 3.17 1.13 5.20
CA ARG A 45 3.19 2.42 5.86
C ARG A 45 3.53 2.28 7.34
N LYS A 46 2.93 1.31 8.00
CA LYS A 46 3.16 1.11 9.43
C LYS A 46 4.65 0.83 9.69
N ILE A 47 5.24 -0.07 8.93
CA ILE A 47 6.64 -0.42 9.11
C ILE A 47 7.53 0.76 8.79
N ARG A 48 7.19 1.49 7.73
CA ARG A 48 7.97 2.67 7.36
C ARG A 48 8.03 3.65 8.52
N LEU A 49 6.88 3.92 9.13
CA LEU A 49 6.81 4.86 10.25
C LEU A 49 7.53 4.33 11.47
N GLU A 50 7.44 3.04 11.74
CA GLU A 50 8.15 2.45 12.86
C GLU A 50 9.65 2.55 12.70
N LYS A 51 10.12 2.54 11.45
CA LYS A 51 11.55 2.65 11.19
C LYS A 51 11.98 4.10 10.98
N ASN A 52 11.06 5.04 11.19
CA ASN A 52 11.35 6.47 11.08
C ASN A 52 11.80 6.85 9.67
N LEU A 53 11.18 6.25 8.67
CA LEU A 53 11.51 6.54 7.27
C LEU A 53 10.44 7.42 6.67
N THR A 54 10.85 8.34 5.79
CA THR A 54 9.90 9.14 5.03
C THR A 54 9.54 8.39 3.76
N GLN A 55 8.46 8.80 3.13
CA GLN A 55 8.08 8.23 1.84
C GLN A 55 9.18 8.49 0.80
N THR A 56 9.79 9.66 0.85
CA THR A 56 10.87 9.99 -0.06
C THR A 56 12.03 9.02 0.12
N LYS A 57 12.38 8.73 1.36
CA LYS A 57 13.48 7.82 1.63
C LYS A 57 13.18 6.43 1.06
N VAL A 58 11.97 5.95 1.27
CA VAL A 58 11.60 4.64 0.76
C VAL A 58 11.59 4.63 -0.77
N SER A 59 11.19 5.74 -1.38
CA SER A 59 11.18 5.81 -2.84
C SER A 59 12.61 5.68 -3.37
N ILE A 60 13.56 6.27 -2.70
CA ILE A 60 14.96 6.15 -3.09
C ILE A 60 15.43 4.72 -2.89
N MET A 61 15.07 4.12 -1.75
CA MET A 61 15.47 2.76 -1.44
C MET A 61 14.98 1.77 -2.49
N LEU A 62 13.77 1.98 -2.98
CA LEU A 62 13.17 1.06 -3.93
C LEU A 62 13.31 1.50 -5.38
N ASP A 63 13.93 2.65 -5.59
CA ASP A 63 14.12 3.19 -6.94
C ASP A 63 12.79 3.33 -7.68
N VAL A 64 11.83 3.91 -7.00
CA VAL A 64 10.53 4.23 -7.59
C VAL A 64 10.22 5.68 -7.26
N THR A 65 9.18 6.23 -7.85
CA THR A 65 8.83 7.61 -7.59
C THR A 65 8.16 7.74 -6.24
N PHE A 66 8.18 8.94 -5.70
CA PHE A 66 7.49 9.25 -4.47
C PHE A 66 5.99 8.98 -4.61
N GLN A 67 5.42 9.33 -5.76
CA GLN A 67 4.01 9.09 -6.01
C GLN A 67 3.71 7.60 -5.99
N GLN A 68 4.65 6.78 -6.45
CA GLN A 68 4.43 5.36 -6.46
C GLN A 68 4.36 4.81 -5.03
N ILE A 69 5.20 5.35 -4.14
CA ILE A 69 5.13 4.94 -2.74
C ILE A 69 3.77 5.31 -2.16
N GLN A 70 3.27 6.49 -2.48
CA GLN A 70 1.95 6.88 -2.00
C GLN A 70 0.88 5.92 -2.49
N LYS A 71 0.97 5.51 -3.74
CA LYS A 71 -0.01 4.59 -4.30
C LYS A 71 0.09 3.21 -3.66
N TYR A 72 1.29 2.78 -3.35
CA TYR A 72 1.45 1.51 -2.65
C TYR A 72 0.81 1.58 -1.25
N GLU A 73 1.07 2.66 -0.54
CA GLU A 73 0.61 2.74 0.85
C GLU A 73 -0.90 2.89 0.97
N CYS A 74 -1.55 3.45 -0.03
CA CYS A 74 -3.00 3.54 0.03
C CYS A 74 -3.69 2.45 -0.76
N GLY A 75 -2.93 1.51 -1.31
CA GLY A 75 -3.53 0.36 -1.96
C GLY A 75 -4.07 0.60 -3.35
N MET A 76 -3.76 1.75 -3.93
CA MET A 76 -4.19 2.01 -5.30
C MET A 76 -3.43 1.14 -6.29
N ASN A 77 -2.21 0.80 -5.96
CA ASN A 77 -1.40 -0.13 -6.74
C ASN A 77 -0.79 -1.13 -5.78
N ALA A 78 -0.69 -2.36 -6.20
CA ALA A 78 -0.04 -3.39 -5.39
C ALA A 78 1.46 -3.29 -5.61
N ILE A 79 2.22 -3.36 -4.53
CA ILE A 79 3.68 -3.35 -4.64
C ILE A 79 4.10 -4.68 -5.23
N GLY A 80 5.05 -4.65 -6.15
CA GLY A 80 5.55 -5.86 -6.76
C GLY A 80 6.38 -6.67 -5.79
N LEU A 81 6.50 -7.95 -6.06
CA LEU A 81 7.18 -8.86 -5.16
C LEU A 81 8.63 -8.48 -4.92
N ARG A 82 9.34 -8.09 -5.98
CA ARG A 82 10.73 -7.72 -5.84
C ARG A 82 10.90 -6.52 -4.95
N ASN A 83 10.04 -5.52 -5.12
CA ASN A 83 10.14 -4.32 -4.32
C ASN A 83 9.75 -4.58 -2.87
N LEU A 84 8.78 -5.45 -2.65
CA LEU A 84 8.40 -5.82 -1.30
C LEU A 84 9.55 -6.53 -0.61
N TRP A 85 10.20 -7.47 -1.31
CA TRP A 85 11.34 -8.18 -0.76
C TRP A 85 12.46 -7.21 -0.43
N LYS A 86 12.72 -6.27 -1.35
CA LYS A 86 13.79 -5.31 -1.17
C LYS A 86 13.53 -4.42 0.04
N PHE A 87 12.29 -3.97 0.19
CA PHE A 87 11.92 -3.16 1.33
C PHE A 87 12.16 -3.93 2.64
N CYS A 88 11.77 -5.18 2.66
CA CYS A 88 11.95 -6.00 3.86
C CYS A 88 13.42 -6.21 4.18
N GLU A 89 14.23 -6.44 3.17
CA GLU A 89 15.67 -6.61 3.39
C GLU A 89 16.31 -5.34 3.92
N LEU A 90 15.94 -4.20 3.35
CA LEU A 90 16.54 -2.94 3.74
C LEU A 90 16.06 -2.42 5.08
N THR A 91 14.90 -2.87 5.54
CA THR A 91 14.36 -2.45 6.83
C THR A 91 14.47 -3.53 7.89
N ASP A 92 15.11 -4.64 7.58
CA ASP A 92 15.26 -5.76 8.49
C ASP A 92 13.90 -6.22 8.99
N THR A 93 12.98 -6.42 8.07
CA THR A 93 11.62 -6.84 8.37
C THR A 93 11.40 -8.23 7.80
N ASN A 94 10.73 -9.08 8.57
CA ASN A 94 10.38 -10.40 8.08
C ASN A 94 9.23 -10.24 7.09
N ILE A 95 9.41 -10.73 5.87
CA ILE A 95 8.41 -10.56 4.84
C ILE A 95 7.08 -11.21 5.20
N ASN A 96 7.11 -12.21 6.08
CA ASN A 96 5.87 -12.86 6.51
C ASN A 96 4.95 -11.89 7.25
N THR A 97 5.52 -10.84 7.82
CA THR A 97 4.72 -9.82 8.49
C THR A 97 3.66 -9.26 7.56
N PHE A 98 3.98 -9.16 6.28
CA PHE A 98 3.05 -8.60 5.31
C PHE A 98 1.90 -9.55 4.99
N PHE A 99 2.10 -10.84 5.22
CA PHE A 99 1.09 -11.82 4.85
C PHE A 99 0.32 -12.38 6.04
N GLU A 100 0.65 -11.91 7.25
CA GLU A 100 -0.06 -12.35 8.44
C GLU A 100 -1.51 -11.91 8.37
N ASP A 101 -2.39 -12.81 8.72
CA ASP A 101 -3.81 -12.52 8.82
C ASP A 101 -4.47 -12.09 7.51
N LEU A 102 -3.80 -12.27 6.39
CA LEU A 102 -4.41 -11.90 5.12
C LEU A 102 -5.68 -12.67 4.83
N THR A 103 -5.74 -13.92 5.27
CA THR A 103 -6.93 -14.74 5.04
C THR A 103 -8.17 -14.11 5.66
N LYS A 104 -8.00 -13.35 6.71
CA LYS A 104 -9.14 -12.70 7.36
C LYS A 104 -9.81 -11.69 6.45
N TYR A 105 -9.09 -11.19 5.46
CA TYR A 105 -9.59 -10.16 4.58
C TYR A 105 -9.99 -10.68 3.22
N ASP A 106 -9.91 -11.99 3.00
CA ASP A 106 -10.25 -12.57 1.72
C ASP A 106 -11.21 -13.73 1.92
N ALA A 107 -12.49 -13.44 1.87
CA ALA A 107 -13.53 -14.45 2.10
C ALA A 107 -13.46 -15.59 1.12
N LYS A 108 -13.08 -15.29 -0.13
CA LYS A 108 -13.01 -16.34 -1.12
C LYS A 108 -11.91 -17.33 -0.79
N LEU A 109 -10.79 -16.84 -0.29
CA LEU A 109 -9.70 -17.72 0.07
C LEU A 109 -10.10 -18.58 1.24
N GLU A 110 -10.84 -18.00 2.20
CA GLU A 110 -11.31 -18.77 3.34
C GLU A 110 -12.24 -19.88 2.91
N ASP A 111 -13.15 -19.58 1.99
CA ASP A 111 -14.07 -20.60 1.50
C ASP A 111 -13.31 -21.76 0.86
N HIS A 112 -12.27 -21.45 0.10
CA HIS A 112 -11.49 -22.50 -0.53
C HIS A 112 -10.72 -23.33 0.49
N ARG A 113 -10.29 -22.69 1.55
CA ARG A 113 -9.52 -23.41 2.53
C ARG A 113 -10.31 -24.45 3.29
N GLU A 114 -11.59 -24.28 3.37
CA GLU A 114 -12.39 -25.22 4.09
C GLU A 114 -12.60 -26.50 3.33
N GLU A 115 -12.24 -26.53 2.11
CA GLU A 115 -12.35 -27.74 1.36
C GLU A 115 -11.09 -28.52 1.41
#